data_55335117853371cf4109a2cf32bed321
#
_entry.id   55335117853371cf4109a2cf32bed321
#
_cell.length_a   1.000
_cell.length_b   1.000
_cell.length_c   1.000
_cell.angle_alpha   90.00
_cell.angle_beta   90.00
_cell.angle_gamma   90.00
#
_symmetry.space_group_name_H-M   'P 1'
#
loop_
_entity.id
_entity.type
_entity.pdbx_description
1 polymer ?
#
loop_
_entity_poly.entity_id
_entity_poly.type
_entity_poly.pdbx_seq_one_letter_code
_entity_poly.pdbx_strand_id
1 'polypeptide(L)'
;MKLRYMIIGAGGVGGPVGAYLSKSGADTTLIERGKHLAVLQEHGLTLVSGENERESIPVKAIDMDGFLAAREQGAPAPDVIFVCVKGYSLADTVPFIRKAAGRDTVVIPVLNIYGTGRALQAELPELLVTDGCIYISANRIAPGVIQKHGAICRIVYGLPSHKIDHPVLQQVETDLKNAGIDPVYSPYVERDTLLKFAYVSPNAACGQYYHAKAAEMQHPGEVRDSFVRLIKEVVALADKMGIPLESRPGELVERNLRILDALAPTASTSMQRDMEAGKQSEVDGLIYQVVRLAEQYGVDVPEYRKIAEAVKKQTENK
;
A
#
# COMPACT_ATOMS: atom_id res chain seq x y z
N MET A 1 -0.40 7.59 -25.93
CA MET A 1 0.79 6.69 -25.90
C MET A 1 0.36 5.40 -25.23
N LYS A 2 0.73 4.23 -25.74
CA LYS A 2 0.42 2.96 -25.05
C LYS A 2 1.55 2.64 -24.10
N LEU A 3 1.28 2.73 -22.79
CA LEU A 3 2.27 2.44 -21.74
C LEU A 3 2.38 0.94 -21.46
N ARG A 4 3.58 0.50 -21.09
CA ARG A 4 3.88 -0.86 -20.61
C ARG A 4 3.98 -0.80 -19.10
N TYR A 5 3.10 -1.54 -18.44
CA TYR A 5 3.01 -1.60 -16.97
C TYR A 5 3.70 -2.85 -16.43
N MET A 6 4.44 -2.68 -15.36
CA MET A 6 4.94 -3.76 -14.54
C MET A 6 4.35 -3.63 -13.12
N ILE A 7 3.84 -4.73 -12.59
CA ILE A 7 3.30 -4.78 -11.22
C ILE A 7 4.19 -5.71 -10.39
N ILE A 8 4.98 -5.17 -9.47
CA ILE A 8 5.83 -5.97 -8.59
C ILE A 8 5.03 -6.37 -7.35
N GLY A 9 4.73 -7.67 -7.24
CA GLY A 9 3.90 -8.25 -6.18
C GLY A 9 2.42 -8.33 -6.58
N ALA A 10 1.97 -9.51 -7.04
CA ALA A 10 0.59 -9.79 -7.44
C ALA A 10 -0.31 -10.25 -6.26
N GLY A 11 -0.09 -9.70 -5.06
CA GLY A 11 -0.90 -9.96 -3.88
C GLY A 11 -2.24 -9.22 -3.87
N GLY A 12 -2.81 -9.02 -2.65
CA GLY A 12 -4.11 -8.33 -2.47
C GLY A 12 -4.17 -6.91 -3.02
N VAL A 13 -3.02 -6.24 -3.20
CA VAL A 13 -2.92 -4.91 -3.81
C VAL A 13 -2.63 -5.01 -5.30
N GLY A 14 -1.48 -5.54 -5.67
CA GLY A 14 -1.03 -5.52 -7.07
C GLY A 14 -1.79 -6.49 -7.98
N GLY A 15 -2.34 -7.58 -7.44
CA GLY A 15 -3.16 -8.50 -8.22
C GLY A 15 -4.38 -7.81 -8.84
N PRO A 16 -5.26 -7.15 -8.06
CA PRO A 16 -6.39 -6.41 -8.62
C PRO A 16 -5.98 -5.28 -9.57
N VAL A 17 -4.92 -4.51 -9.24
CA VAL A 17 -4.42 -3.44 -10.12
C VAL A 17 -3.98 -4.00 -11.47
N GLY A 18 -3.16 -5.08 -11.46
CA GLY A 18 -2.68 -5.72 -12.67
C GLY A 18 -3.80 -6.37 -13.47
N ALA A 19 -4.78 -7.00 -12.80
CA ALA A 19 -5.93 -7.61 -13.45
C ALA A 19 -6.81 -6.57 -14.15
N TYR A 20 -7.14 -5.46 -13.49
CA TYR A 20 -7.95 -4.40 -14.09
C TYR A 20 -7.24 -3.73 -15.25
N LEU A 21 -5.95 -3.43 -15.17
CA LEU A 21 -5.15 -2.91 -16.26
C LEU A 21 -5.09 -3.92 -17.45
N SER A 22 -4.89 -5.21 -17.16
CA SER A 22 -4.90 -6.25 -18.22
C SER A 22 -6.26 -6.35 -18.90
N LYS A 23 -7.35 -6.33 -18.13
CA LYS A 23 -8.73 -6.38 -18.64
C LYS A 23 -9.07 -5.18 -19.52
N SER A 24 -8.53 -4.00 -19.22
CA SER A 24 -8.71 -2.78 -20.05
C SER A 24 -7.89 -2.79 -21.33
N GLY A 25 -7.04 -3.80 -21.55
CA GLY A 25 -6.18 -3.92 -22.73
C GLY A 25 -4.83 -3.19 -22.63
N ALA A 26 -4.46 -2.71 -21.43
CA ALA A 26 -3.14 -2.18 -21.16
C ALA A 26 -2.08 -3.31 -21.22
N ASP A 27 -0.89 -3.00 -21.74
CA ASP A 27 0.22 -3.96 -21.76
C ASP A 27 0.80 -4.08 -20.32
N THR A 28 0.36 -5.10 -19.61
CA THR A 28 0.63 -5.26 -18.18
C THR A 28 1.28 -6.60 -17.92
N THR A 29 2.40 -6.58 -17.16
CA THR A 29 3.12 -7.79 -16.73
C THR A 29 3.18 -7.80 -15.19
N LEU A 30 2.73 -8.88 -14.57
CA LEU A 30 2.80 -9.10 -13.14
C LEU A 30 4.10 -9.83 -12.79
N ILE A 31 4.84 -9.32 -11.82
CA ILE A 31 6.03 -9.97 -11.28
C ILE A 31 5.64 -10.71 -9.99
N GLU A 32 5.78 -12.03 -10.03
CA GLU A 32 5.41 -12.90 -8.92
C GLU A 32 6.30 -14.15 -8.90
N ARG A 33 6.14 -15.03 -7.92
CA ARG A 33 6.96 -16.23 -7.75
C ARG A 33 6.18 -17.43 -7.20
N GLY A 34 6.79 -18.61 -7.32
CA GLY A 34 6.30 -19.85 -6.73
C GLY A 34 4.92 -20.29 -7.23
N LYS A 35 4.14 -20.93 -6.37
CA LYS A 35 2.83 -21.49 -6.74
C LYS A 35 1.84 -20.45 -7.26
N HIS A 36 1.94 -19.19 -6.76
CA HIS A 36 1.05 -18.13 -7.23
C HIS A 36 1.35 -17.79 -8.69
N LEU A 37 2.63 -17.63 -9.04
CA LEU A 37 3.05 -17.40 -10.43
C LEU A 37 2.56 -18.52 -11.37
N ALA A 38 2.78 -19.77 -11.00
CA ALA A 38 2.36 -20.91 -11.83
C ALA A 38 0.86 -20.86 -12.17
N VAL A 39 0.02 -20.59 -11.17
CA VAL A 39 -1.43 -20.47 -11.38
C VAL A 39 -1.79 -19.25 -12.23
N LEU A 40 -1.12 -18.10 -12.02
CA LEU A 40 -1.34 -16.91 -12.86
C LEU A 40 -1.01 -17.16 -14.33
N GLN A 41 0.05 -17.91 -14.62
CA GLN A 41 0.46 -18.26 -15.98
C GLN A 41 -0.52 -19.24 -16.65
N GLU A 42 -1.04 -20.20 -15.91
CA GLU A 42 -1.92 -21.24 -16.46
C GLU A 42 -3.39 -20.81 -16.54
N HIS A 43 -3.88 -20.10 -15.52
CA HIS A 43 -5.32 -19.83 -15.35
C HIS A 43 -5.67 -18.34 -15.26
N GLY A 44 -4.67 -17.45 -15.26
CA GLY A 44 -4.90 -16.03 -15.02
C GLY A 44 -5.17 -15.75 -13.53
N LEU A 45 -5.68 -14.54 -13.24
CA LEU A 45 -6.02 -14.11 -11.89
C LEU A 45 -7.53 -14.13 -11.70
N THR A 46 -7.99 -14.84 -10.67
CA THR A 46 -9.40 -14.87 -10.29
C THR A 46 -9.67 -13.82 -9.20
N LEU A 47 -10.52 -12.85 -9.52
CA LEU A 47 -11.09 -11.92 -8.54
C LEU A 47 -12.41 -12.47 -8.02
N VAL A 48 -12.55 -12.49 -6.70
CA VAL A 48 -13.79 -12.86 -6.01
C VAL A 48 -14.34 -11.60 -5.35
N SER A 49 -15.58 -11.23 -5.71
CA SER A 49 -16.32 -10.09 -5.13
C SER A 49 -17.64 -10.61 -4.56
N GLY A 50 -17.98 -10.17 -3.33
CA GLY A 50 -19.18 -10.69 -2.68
C GLY A 50 -19.10 -12.18 -2.35
N GLU A 51 -20.23 -12.85 -2.26
CA GLU A 51 -20.31 -14.27 -1.88
C GLU A 51 -20.08 -15.24 -3.05
N ASN A 52 -20.44 -14.87 -4.27
CA ASN A 52 -20.44 -15.78 -5.42
C ASN A 52 -19.91 -15.20 -6.74
N GLU A 53 -19.54 -13.93 -6.79
CA GLU A 53 -19.04 -13.34 -8.01
C GLU A 53 -17.56 -13.67 -8.17
N ARG A 54 -17.26 -14.49 -9.18
CA ARG A 54 -15.89 -14.85 -9.56
C ARG A 54 -15.63 -14.46 -11.00
N GLU A 55 -14.58 -13.72 -11.21
CA GLU A 55 -14.11 -13.34 -12.54
C GLU A 55 -12.68 -13.79 -12.72
N SER A 56 -12.40 -14.63 -13.71
CA SER A 56 -11.05 -15.01 -14.11
C SER A 56 -10.57 -14.09 -15.24
N ILE A 57 -9.47 -13.41 -15.00
CA ILE A 57 -8.89 -12.42 -15.92
C ILE A 57 -7.55 -12.96 -16.41
N PRO A 58 -7.36 -13.12 -17.72
CA PRO A 58 -6.06 -13.47 -18.28
C PRO A 58 -5.03 -12.37 -17.95
N VAL A 59 -3.88 -12.76 -17.42
CA VAL A 59 -2.78 -11.84 -17.09
C VAL A 59 -1.46 -12.40 -17.62
N LYS A 60 -0.54 -11.52 -18.00
CA LYS A 60 0.85 -11.91 -18.21
C LYS A 60 1.56 -11.91 -16.86
N ALA A 61 2.20 -13.01 -16.51
CA ALA A 61 2.96 -13.12 -15.27
C ALA A 61 4.30 -13.81 -15.50
N ILE A 62 5.33 -13.33 -14.82
CA ILE A 62 6.69 -13.86 -14.92
C ILE A 62 7.42 -13.59 -13.58
N ASP A 63 8.46 -14.36 -13.27
CA ASP A 63 9.33 -14.04 -12.15
C ASP A 63 10.40 -12.98 -12.51
N MET A 64 11.11 -12.50 -11.49
CA MET A 64 12.13 -11.46 -11.67
C MET A 64 13.25 -11.92 -12.62
N ASP A 65 13.72 -13.15 -12.45
CA ASP A 65 14.84 -13.69 -13.25
C ASP A 65 14.44 -13.88 -14.71
N GLY A 66 13.26 -14.43 -14.96
CA GLY A 66 12.71 -14.59 -16.30
C GLY A 66 12.47 -13.24 -17.00
N PHE A 67 12.00 -12.23 -16.25
CA PHE A 67 11.88 -10.88 -16.82
C PHE A 67 13.24 -10.29 -17.21
N LEU A 68 14.25 -10.40 -16.33
CA LEU A 68 15.60 -9.90 -16.65
C LEU A 68 16.21 -10.64 -17.83
N ALA A 69 16.05 -11.96 -17.93
CA ALA A 69 16.49 -12.72 -19.09
C ALA A 69 15.82 -12.25 -20.40
N ALA A 70 14.52 -11.96 -20.36
CA ALA A 70 13.82 -11.38 -21.51
C ALA A 70 14.36 -9.98 -21.86
N ARG A 71 14.72 -9.15 -20.86
CA ARG A 71 15.34 -7.84 -21.08
C ARG A 71 16.69 -7.97 -21.78
N GLU A 72 17.52 -8.91 -21.38
CA GLU A 72 18.81 -9.21 -22.03
C GLU A 72 18.65 -9.66 -23.49
N GLN A 73 17.52 -10.29 -23.81
CA GLN A 73 17.15 -10.69 -25.18
C GLN A 73 16.46 -9.58 -25.98
N GLY A 74 16.42 -8.35 -25.46
CA GLY A 74 15.88 -7.18 -26.15
C GLY A 74 14.41 -6.87 -25.88
N ALA A 75 13.76 -7.54 -24.91
CA ALA A 75 12.41 -7.14 -24.51
C ALA A 75 12.40 -5.68 -24.02
N PRO A 76 11.36 -4.89 -24.32
CA PRO A 76 11.30 -3.48 -23.94
C PRO A 76 11.22 -3.30 -22.43
N ALA A 77 11.78 -2.19 -21.94
CA ALA A 77 11.62 -1.79 -20.52
C ALA A 77 10.17 -1.41 -20.23
N PRO A 78 9.69 -1.56 -18.98
CA PRO A 78 8.41 -0.99 -18.59
C PRO A 78 8.50 0.55 -18.58
N ASP A 79 7.39 1.19 -18.97
CA ASP A 79 7.26 2.65 -18.87
C ASP A 79 6.85 3.04 -17.44
N VAL A 80 6.09 2.16 -16.77
CA VAL A 80 5.60 2.35 -15.39
C VAL A 80 5.78 1.08 -14.57
N ILE A 81 6.34 1.22 -13.38
CA ILE A 81 6.46 0.14 -12.39
C ILE A 81 5.62 0.49 -11.17
N PHE A 82 4.55 -0.28 -10.92
CA PHE A 82 3.86 -0.24 -9.63
C PHE A 82 4.54 -1.19 -8.64
N VAL A 83 4.93 -0.67 -7.46
CA VAL A 83 5.50 -1.49 -6.38
C VAL A 83 4.42 -1.76 -5.36
N CYS A 84 3.98 -3.03 -5.29
CA CYS A 84 2.84 -3.50 -4.49
C CYS A 84 3.23 -4.59 -3.48
N VAL A 85 4.50 -4.66 -3.14
CA VAL A 85 5.01 -5.62 -2.14
C VAL A 85 4.66 -5.18 -0.72
N LYS A 86 4.91 -6.06 0.23
CA LYS A 86 4.90 -5.69 1.66
C LYS A 86 6.13 -4.83 2.00
N GLY A 87 6.01 -3.94 2.98
CA GLY A 87 7.06 -3.02 3.34
C GLY A 87 8.42 -3.65 3.65
N TYR A 88 8.41 -4.80 4.30
CA TYR A 88 9.62 -5.56 4.60
C TYR A 88 10.34 -6.16 3.38
N SER A 89 9.69 -6.19 2.22
CA SER A 89 10.28 -6.62 0.94
C SER A 89 10.61 -5.46 0.00
N LEU A 90 10.43 -4.21 0.43
CA LEU A 90 10.63 -3.04 -0.42
C LEU A 90 12.09 -2.94 -0.89
N ALA A 91 13.04 -3.07 0.03
CA ALA A 91 14.47 -3.01 -0.27
C ALA A 91 14.91 -4.10 -1.24
N ASP A 92 14.33 -5.31 -1.14
CA ASP A 92 14.65 -6.45 -2.02
C ASP A 92 14.25 -6.19 -3.48
N THR A 93 13.33 -5.23 -3.74
CA THR A 93 12.91 -4.89 -5.11
C THR A 93 13.89 -3.96 -5.82
N VAL A 94 14.71 -3.21 -5.09
CA VAL A 94 15.59 -2.17 -5.65
C VAL A 94 16.59 -2.73 -6.70
N PRO A 95 17.35 -3.82 -6.44
CA PRO A 95 18.27 -4.38 -7.44
C PRO A 95 17.55 -4.84 -8.71
N PHE A 96 16.33 -5.38 -8.58
CA PHE A 96 15.52 -5.79 -9.71
C PHE A 96 15.02 -4.59 -10.51
N ILE A 97 14.45 -3.57 -9.86
CA ILE A 97 13.96 -2.35 -10.51
C ILE A 97 15.08 -1.69 -11.30
N ARG A 98 16.28 -1.54 -10.71
CA ARG A 98 17.44 -0.93 -11.37
C ARG A 98 17.84 -1.63 -12.67
N LYS A 99 17.71 -2.96 -12.73
CA LYS A 99 18.03 -3.75 -13.95
C LYS A 99 16.86 -3.79 -14.95
N ALA A 100 15.63 -3.81 -14.47
CA ALA A 100 14.43 -3.93 -15.30
C ALA A 100 14.05 -2.62 -15.98
N ALA A 101 14.24 -1.49 -15.29
CA ALA A 101 13.83 -0.17 -15.73
C ALA A 101 14.61 0.32 -16.96
N GLY A 102 13.96 1.17 -17.75
CA GLY A 102 14.61 2.02 -18.74
C GLY A 102 14.87 3.42 -18.17
N ARG A 103 15.52 4.27 -18.95
CA ARG A 103 15.88 5.64 -18.54
C ARG A 103 14.68 6.48 -18.11
N ASP A 104 13.53 6.30 -18.80
CA ASP A 104 12.34 7.11 -18.60
C ASP A 104 11.25 6.35 -17.83
N THR A 105 11.61 5.23 -17.20
CA THR A 105 10.68 4.45 -16.37
C THR A 105 10.28 5.24 -15.12
N VAL A 106 8.99 5.29 -14.84
CA VAL A 106 8.44 5.87 -13.61
C VAL A 106 8.10 4.76 -12.61
N VAL A 107 8.46 4.95 -11.35
CA VAL A 107 8.18 4.00 -10.25
C VAL A 107 7.13 4.56 -9.32
N ILE A 108 6.05 3.83 -9.12
CA ILE A 108 4.89 4.23 -8.29
C ILE A 108 4.69 3.21 -7.16
N PRO A 109 5.23 3.45 -5.95
CA PRO A 109 4.91 2.61 -4.80
C PRO A 109 3.51 2.91 -4.28
N VAL A 110 2.76 1.85 -3.93
CA VAL A 110 1.39 1.97 -3.41
C VAL A 110 1.20 1.17 -2.12
N LEU A 111 2.17 1.26 -1.22
CA LEU A 111 2.17 0.56 0.06
C LEU A 111 1.28 1.27 1.11
N ASN A 112 1.07 0.59 2.24
CA ASN A 112 0.38 1.17 3.40
C ASN A 112 1.31 1.98 4.33
N ILE A 113 2.60 1.99 4.04
CA ILE A 113 3.65 2.62 4.84
C ILE A 113 3.93 4.01 4.28
N TYR A 114 4.04 5.00 5.15
CA TYR A 114 4.37 6.38 4.77
C TYR A 114 5.84 6.52 4.34
N GLY A 115 6.11 7.37 3.34
CA GLY A 115 7.46 7.71 2.89
C GLY A 115 8.15 6.65 2.04
N THR A 116 7.42 5.65 1.53
CA THR A 116 7.99 4.58 0.70
C THR A 116 8.54 5.11 -0.63
N GLY A 117 7.92 6.13 -1.22
CA GLY A 117 8.43 6.78 -2.42
C GLY A 117 9.76 7.47 -2.18
N ARG A 118 9.89 8.19 -1.08
CA ARG A 118 11.14 8.82 -0.67
C ARG A 118 12.27 7.82 -0.42
N ALA A 119 11.95 6.70 0.24
CA ALA A 119 12.91 5.63 0.49
C ALA A 119 13.40 5.00 -0.83
N LEU A 120 12.49 4.72 -1.77
CA LEU A 120 12.86 4.21 -3.09
C LEU A 120 13.63 5.24 -3.93
N GLN A 121 13.27 6.53 -3.89
CA GLN A 121 13.97 7.58 -4.64
C GLN A 121 15.42 7.73 -4.17
N ALA A 122 15.69 7.56 -2.87
CA ALA A 122 17.04 7.60 -2.33
C ALA A 122 17.91 6.43 -2.87
N GLU A 123 17.31 5.27 -3.07
CA GLU A 123 17.98 4.07 -3.59
C GLU A 123 18.04 4.03 -5.14
N LEU A 124 17.16 4.76 -5.82
CA LEU A 124 17.01 4.80 -7.28
C LEU A 124 17.06 6.26 -7.77
N PRO A 125 18.17 6.99 -7.52
CA PRO A 125 18.28 8.40 -7.88
C PRO A 125 18.24 8.65 -9.39
N GLU A 126 18.50 7.64 -10.19
CA GLU A 126 18.47 7.68 -11.67
C GLU A 126 17.07 7.58 -12.26
N LEU A 127 16.06 7.18 -11.48
CA LEU A 127 14.68 7.01 -11.91
C LEU A 127 13.77 8.09 -11.32
N LEU A 128 12.63 8.30 -11.95
CA LEU A 128 11.56 9.11 -11.37
C LEU A 128 10.69 8.24 -10.48
N VAL A 129 10.74 8.48 -9.17
CA VAL A 129 9.91 7.78 -8.18
C VAL A 129 8.87 8.74 -7.62
N THR A 130 7.60 8.33 -7.60
CA THR A 130 6.51 9.07 -6.96
C THR A 130 6.36 8.66 -5.50
N ASP A 131 5.64 9.45 -4.69
CA ASP A 131 4.91 8.91 -3.56
C ASP A 131 3.56 8.37 -4.02
N GLY A 132 2.98 7.44 -3.24
CA GLY A 132 1.66 6.93 -3.55
C GLY A 132 1.09 6.01 -2.48
N CYS A 133 -0.22 5.82 -2.55
CA CYS A 133 -0.94 4.87 -1.72
C CYS A 133 -2.20 4.36 -2.42
N ILE A 134 -2.75 3.27 -1.93
CA ILE A 134 -3.98 2.68 -2.49
C ILE A 134 -5.02 2.44 -1.40
N TYR A 135 -6.27 2.75 -1.70
CA TYR A 135 -7.44 2.39 -0.91
C TYR A 135 -8.11 1.19 -1.57
N ILE A 136 -7.87 0.02 -1.02
CA ILE A 136 -8.46 -1.24 -1.44
C ILE A 136 -8.53 -2.17 -0.23
N SER A 137 -9.60 -2.94 -0.12
CA SER A 137 -9.70 -4.06 0.82
C SER A 137 -9.68 -5.35 0.03
N ALA A 138 -8.54 -6.02 0.01
CA ALA A 138 -8.39 -7.30 -0.69
C ALA A 138 -7.30 -8.16 -0.06
N ASN A 139 -7.42 -9.46 -0.21
CA ASN A 139 -6.44 -10.43 0.27
C ASN A 139 -6.38 -11.65 -0.64
N ARG A 140 -5.19 -12.23 -0.77
CA ARG A 140 -5.00 -13.50 -1.46
C ARG A 140 -5.50 -14.63 -0.59
N ILE A 141 -6.51 -15.35 -1.05
CA ILE A 141 -7.12 -16.49 -0.35
C ILE A 141 -6.57 -17.85 -0.82
N ALA A 142 -6.07 -17.91 -2.07
CA ALA A 142 -5.39 -19.07 -2.63
C ALA A 142 -4.41 -18.61 -3.72
N PRO A 143 -3.49 -19.46 -4.21
CA PRO A 143 -2.73 -19.19 -5.41
C PRO A 143 -3.68 -18.83 -6.58
N GLY A 144 -3.42 -17.71 -7.28
CA GLY A 144 -4.26 -17.21 -8.36
C GLY A 144 -5.59 -16.59 -7.96
N VAL A 145 -5.98 -16.60 -6.66
CA VAL A 145 -7.31 -16.15 -6.22
C VAL A 145 -7.21 -15.03 -5.19
N ILE A 146 -7.82 -13.89 -5.51
CA ILE A 146 -7.88 -12.72 -4.63
C ILE A 146 -9.34 -12.39 -4.29
N GLN A 147 -9.63 -12.35 -3.00
CA GLN A 147 -10.88 -11.84 -2.48
C GLN A 147 -10.80 -10.33 -2.33
N LYS A 148 -11.69 -9.60 -2.99
CA LYS A 148 -11.88 -8.14 -2.86
C LYS A 148 -13.15 -7.86 -2.07
N HIS A 149 -13.04 -6.96 -1.09
CA HIS A 149 -14.14 -6.54 -0.25
C HIS A 149 -14.56 -5.10 -0.61
N GLY A 150 -15.83 -4.92 -0.91
CA GLY A 150 -16.40 -3.63 -1.31
C GLY A 150 -15.93 -3.15 -2.71
N ALA A 151 -16.45 -2.00 -3.12
CA ALA A 151 -16.23 -1.46 -4.46
C ALA A 151 -14.94 -0.64 -4.60
N ILE A 152 -14.38 -0.12 -3.50
CA ILE A 152 -13.29 0.85 -3.54
C ILE A 152 -12.02 0.22 -4.13
N CYS A 153 -11.46 0.90 -5.14
CA CYS A 153 -10.12 0.72 -5.65
C CYS A 153 -9.64 2.10 -6.11
N ARG A 154 -8.98 2.84 -5.21
CA ARG A 154 -8.48 4.20 -5.47
C ARG A 154 -6.98 4.23 -5.29
N ILE A 155 -6.26 4.77 -6.28
CA ILE A 155 -4.81 4.99 -6.21
C ILE A 155 -4.57 6.50 -6.17
N VAL A 156 -3.87 6.95 -5.12
CA VAL A 156 -3.34 8.31 -5.01
C VAL A 156 -1.84 8.24 -5.25
N TYR A 157 -1.33 9.06 -6.15
CA TYR A 157 0.10 9.13 -6.46
C TYR A 157 0.46 10.53 -6.96
N GLY A 158 1.74 10.86 -6.91
CA GLY A 158 2.20 12.16 -7.37
C GLY A 158 3.69 12.38 -7.08
N LEU A 159 4.18 13.55 -7.50
CA LEU A 159 5.56 13.96 -7.26
C LEU A 159 5.66 14.83 -6.00
N PRO A 160 6.63 14.59 -5.11
CA PRO A 160 6.84 15.41 -3.90
C PRO A 160 7.07 16.91 -4.20
N SER A 161 7.47 17.23 -5.43
CA SER A 161 7.71 18.61 -5.89
C SER A 161 6.42 19.39 -6.24
N HIS A 162 5.23 18.87 -5.94
CA HIS A 162 3.92 19.45 -6.32
C HIS A 162 3.73 19.63 -7.84
N LYS A 163 4.50 18.92 -8.66
CA LYS A 163 4.37 18.94 -10.12
C LYS A 163 3.33 17.93 -10.56
N ILE A 164 2.38 18.34 -11.37
CA ILE A 164 1.38 17.49 -12.01
C ILE A 164 1.54 17.46 -13.55
N ASP A 165 2.62 18.04 -14.05
CA ASP A 165 2.85 18.24 -15.47
C ASP A 165 3.86 17.20 -16.01
N HIS A 166 3.56 15.94 -15.79
CA HIS A 166 4.39 14.82 -16.28
C HIS A 166 3.57 13.93 -17.22
N PRO A 167 3.90 13.87 -18.53
CA PRO A 167 3.06 13.19 -19.54
C PRO A 167 2.78 11.72 -19.23
N VAL A 168 3.77 10.97 -18.74
CA VAL A 168 3.59 9.56 -18.36
C VAL A 168 2.61 9.43 -17.21
N LEU A 169 2.72 10.27 -16.15
CA LEU A 169 1.83 10.22 -15.00
C LEU A 169 0.40 10.64 -15.34
N GLN A 170 0.20 11.58 -16.27
CA GLN A 170 -1.12 11.94 -16.80
C GLN A 170 -1.73 10.79 -17.63
N GLN A 171 -0.90 10.08 -18.41
CA GLN A 171 -1.37 8.90 -19.13
C GLN A 171 -1.72 7.75 -18.17
N VAL A 172 -0.97 7.57 -17.08
CA VAL A 172 -1.31 6.61 -16.00
C VAL A 172 -2.69 6.94 -15.41
N GLU A 173 -3.01 8.20 -15.16
CA GLU A 173 -4.34 8.60 -14.69
C GLU A 173 -5.44 8.17 -15.65
N THR A 174 -5.23 8.40 -16.95
CA THR A 174 -6.17 8.00 -18.01
C THR A 174 -6.35 6.48 -18.05
N ASP A 175 -5.25 5.73 -18.03
CA ASP A 175 -5.27 4.27 -18.15
C ASP A 175 -5.91 3.62 -16.92
N LEU A 176 -5.65 4.13 -15.71
CA LEU A 176 -6.30 3.68 -14.48
C LEU A 176 -7.82 3.94 -14.52
N LYS A 177 -8.27 5.12 -14.98
CA LYS A 177 -9.70 5.41 -15.19
C LYS A 177 -10.35 4.43 -16.16
N ASN A 178 -9.70 4.17 -17.28
CA ASN A 178 -10.18 3.21 -18.27
C ASN A 178 -10.25 1.77 -17.72
N ALA A 179 -9.38 1.45 -16.79
CA ALA A 179 -9.37 0.16 -16.08
C ALA A 179 -10.41 0.06 -14.95
N GLY A 180 -11.19 1.12 -14.69
CA GLY A 180 -12.17 1.14 -13.59
C GLY A 180 -11.54 1.34 -12.19
N ILE A 181 -10.31 1.80 -12.14
CA ILE A 181 -9.63 2.23 -10.92
C ILE A 181 -9.81 3.74 -10.78
N ASP A 182 -10.10 4.22 -9.58
CA ASP A 182 -10.25 5.65 -9.29
C ASP A 182 -8.86 6.27 -9.00
N PRO A 183 -8.23 6.99 -9.95
CA PRO A 183 -6.91 7.58 -9.74
C PRO A 183 -7.04 8.99 -9.22
N VAL A 184 -6.09 9.38 -8.39
CA VAL A 184 -5.86 10.76 -7.99
C VAL A 184 -4.38 11.09 -8.24
N TYR A 185 -4.10 11.79 -9.33
CA TYR A 185 -2.78 12.37 -9.56
C TYR A 185 -2.67 13.65 -8.75
N SER A 186 -2.10 13.55 -7.56
CA SER A 186 -2.16 14.59 -6.54
C SER A 186 -0.94 15.53 -6.60
N PRO A 187 -1.16 16.86 -6.57
CA PRO A 187 -0.09 17.82 -6.29
C PRO A 187 0.33 17.85 -4.81
N TYR A 188 -0.44 17.20 -3.92
CA TYR A 188 -0.22 17.16 -2.47
C TYR A 188 0.00 15.73 -1.98
N VAL A 189 0.64 14.89 -2.77
CA VAL A 189 0.76 13.44 -2.52
C VAL A 189 1.36 13.11 -1.16
N GLU A 190 2.30 13.90 -0.69
CA GLU A 190 2.94 13.70 0.62
C GLU A 190 1.92 13.83 1.77
N ARG A 191 1.06 14.86 1.70
CA ARG A 191 -0.06 15.05 2.63
C ARG A 191 -1.10 13.93 2.49
N ASP A 192 -1.46 13.55 1.27
CA ASP A 192 -2.50 12.56 1.02
C ASP A 192 -2.09 11.15 1.47
N THR A 193 -0.81 10.78 1.29
CA THR A 193 -0.27 9.52 1.80
C THR A 193 -0.18 9.51 3.32
N LEU A 194 0.23 10.63 3.95
CA LEU A 194 0.23 10.78 5.40
C LEU A 194 -1.18 10.76 5.99
N LEU A 195 -2.15 11.37 5.30
CA LEU A 195 -3.56 11.37 5.69
C LEU A 195 -4.15 9.96 5.72
N LYS A 196 -3.80 9.12 4.73
CA LYS A 196 -4.16 7.70 4.75
C LYS A 196 -3.45 6.96 5.88
N PHE A 197 -2.14 7.19 6.04
CA PHE A 197 -1.34 6.57 7.08
C PHE A 197 -1.88 6.87 8.49
N ALA A 198 -2.38 8.09 8.72
CA ALA A 198 -3.00 8.52 9.96
C ALA A 198 -4.32 7.81 10.31
N TYR A 199 -4.85 6.96 9.43
CA TYR A 199 -5.91 5.98 9.74
C TYR A 199 -5.33 4.56 9.87
N VAL A 200 -4.49 4.16 8.92
CA VAL A 200 -4.02 2.77 8.80
C VAL A 200 -3.12 2.39 9.98
N SER A 201 -2.18 3.27 10.35
CA SER A 201 -1.24 3.01 11.43
C SER A 201 -1.92 2.94 12.81
N PRO A 202 -2.77 3.91 13.23
CA PRO A 202 -3.53 3.80 14.48
C PRO A 202 -4.41 2.56 14.55
N ASN A 203 -5.10 2.21 13.46
CA ASN A 203 -5.95 1.02 13.40
C ASN A 203 -5.13 -0.26 13.58
N ALA A 204 -3.97 -0.35 12.91
CA ALA A 204 -3.08 -1.50 13.03
C ALA A 204 -2.46 -1.61 14.43
N ALA A 205 -2.02 -0.49 15.02
CA ALA A 205 -1.41 -0.44 16.35
C ALA A 205 -2.41 -0.82 17.44
N CYS A 206 -3.59 -0.21 17.41
CA CYS A 206 -4.67 -0.46 18.37
C CYS A 206 -5.17 -1.90 18.28
N GLY A 207 -5.50 -2.35 17.06
CA GLY A 207 -5.97 -3.70 16.83
C GLY A 207 -4.97 -4.77 17.27
N GLN A 208 -3.67 -4.57 17.05
CA GLN A 208 -2.64 -5.51 17.46
C GLN A 208 -2.44 -5.54 18.96
N TYR A 209 -2.39 -4.38 19.61
CA TYR A 209 -2.11 -4.28 21.03
C TYR A 209 -3.24 -4.85 21.90
N TYR A 210 -4.49 -4.55 21.55
CA TYR A 210 -5.67 -5.01 22.29
C TYR A 210 -6.24 -6.34 21.75
N HIS A 211 -5.66 -6.92 20.70
CA HIS A 211 -6.23 -8.04 19.96
C HIS A 211 -7.67 -7.78 19.51
N ALA A 212 -7.96 -6.51 19.17
CA ALA A 212 -9.29 -6.00 18.89
C ALA A 212 -9.60 -6.03 17.38
N LYS A 213 -10.84 -6.37 17.06
CA LYS A 213 -11.44 -6.13 15.73
C LYS A 213 -12.18 -4.80 15.74
N ALA A 214 -12.85 -4.46 14.63
CA ALA A 214 -13.58 -3.21 14.55
C ALA A 214 -14.65 -3.07 15.64
N ALA A 215 -15.35 -4.14 16.01
CA ALA A 215 -16.38 -4.12 17.04
C ALA A 215 -15.89 -3.51 18.35
N GLU A 216 -14.74 -3.96 18.87
CA GLU A 216 -14.21 -3.49 20.13
C GLU A 216 -13.76 -2.02 20.07
N MET A 217 -13.32 -1.55 18.90
CA MET A 217 -12.96 -0.15 18.67
C MET A 217 -14.17 0.77 18.41
N GLN A 218 -15.30 0.22 17.94
CA GLN A 218 -16.53 0.97 17.69
C GLN A 218 -17.27 1.34 18.97
N HIS A 219 -17.14 0.57 20.04
CA HIS A 219 -17.77 0.84 21.32
C HIS A 219 -16.96 1.83 22.18
N PRO A 220 -17.62 2.70 22.96
CA PRO A 220 -16.95 3.54 23.96
C PRO A 220 -16.12 2.71 24.94
N GLY A 221 -14.92 3.17 25.27
CA GLY A 221 -14.01 2.53 26.22
C GLY A 221 -12.56 2.67 25.82
N GLU A 222 -11.66 2.05 26.58
CA GLU A 222 -10.20 2.23 26.46
C GLU A 222 -9.67 1.93 25.05
N VAL A 223 -10.21 0.94 24.35
CA VAL A 223 -9.76 0.59 22.99
C VAL A 223 -10.02 1.72 21.99
N ARG A 224 -11.25 2.29 22.03
CA ARG A 224 -11.62 3.45 21.23
C ARG A 224 -10.81 4.69 21.62
N ASP A 225 -10.61 4.91 22.92
CA ASP A 225 -9.86 6.05 23.41
C ASP A 225 -8.38 5.98 23.02
N SER A 226 -7.79 4.79 23.04
CA SER A 226 -6.44 4.53 22.55
C SER A 226 -6.33 4.83 21.05
N PHE A 227 -7.29 4.40 20.24
CA PHE A 227 -7.33 4.73 18.81
C PHE A 227 -7.38 6.24 18.57
N VAL A 228 -8.16 6.98 19.36
CA VAL A 228 -8.21 8.45 19.29
C VAL A 228 -6.87 9.08 19.71
N ARG A 229 -6.22 8.59 20.77
CA ARG A 229 -4.89 9.08 21.19
C ARG A 229 -3.85 8.88 20.08
N LEU A 230 -3.80 7.70 19.48
CA LEU A 230 -2.89 7.38 18.37
C LEU A 230 -3.09 8.32 17.16
N ILE A 231 -4.35 8.64 16.79
CA ILE A 231 -4.62 9.61 15.72
C ILE A 231 -4.07 10.99 16.08
N LYS A 232 -4.31 11.45 17.30
CA LYS A 232 -3.82 12.76 17.78
C LYS A 232 -2.29 12.85 17.78
N GLU A 233 -1.61 11.76 18.13
CA GLU A 233 -0.14 11.69 18.09
C GLU A 233 0.37 11.80 16.64
N VAL A 234 -0.29 11.15 15.67
CA VAL A 234 0.07 11.30 14.24
C VAL A 234 -0.21 12.71 13.73
N VAL A 235 -1.31 13.35 14.16
CA VAL A 235 -1.60 14.77 13.80
C VAL A 235 -0.50 15.68 14.34
N ALA A 236 -0.13 15.55 15.61
CA ALA A 236 0.94 16.35 16.21
C ALA A 236 2.29 16.14 15.50
N LEU A 237 2.58 14.89 15.11
CA LEU A 237 3.76 14.57 14.30
C LEU A 237 3.71 15.25 12.93
N ALA A 238 2.59 15.16 12.23
CA ALA A 238 2.39 15.77 10.93
C ALA A 238 2.56 17.29 10.95
N ASP A 239 2.05 17.96 11.99
CA ASP A 239 2.22 19.39 12.18
C ASP A 239 3.70 19.77 12.35
N LYS A 240 4.46 19.00 13.13
CA LYS A 240 5.91 19.20 13.30
C LYS A 240 6.71 18.90 12.03
N MET A 241 6.22 18.00 11.19
CA MET A 241 6.78 17.73 9.87
C MET A 241 6.47 18.86 8.85
N GLY A 242 5.61 19.82 9.19
CA GLY A 242 5.15 20.85 8.26
C GLY A 242 4.09 20.39 7.27
N ILE A 243 3.41 19.28 7.56
CA ILE A 243 2.38 18.66 6.70
C ILE A 243 1.05 18.62 7.44
N PRO A 244 0.36 19.75 7.63
CA PRO A 244 -0.87 19.78 8.41
C PRO A 244 -1.96 18.91 7.76
N LEU A 245 -2.57 18.03 8.55
CA LEU A 245 -3.61 17.09 8.12
C LEU A 245 -5.03 17.61 8.38
N GLU A 246 -5.17 18.58 9.26
CA GLU A 246 -6.45 19.12 9.70
C GLU A 246 -6.59 20.59 9.32
N SER A 247 -7.81 21.03 8.98
CA SER A 247 -8.17 22.43 8.85
C SER A 247 -8.71 23.03 10.16
N ARG A 248 -9.23 22.17 11.05
CA ARG A 248 -9.63 22.51 12.42
C ARG A 248 -9.29 21.37 13.38
N PRO A 249 -8.98 21.68 14.64
CA PRO A 249 -8.66 20.64 15.63
C PRO A 249 -9.74 19.56 15.76
N GLY A 250 -9.32 18.29 15.71
CA GLY A 250 -10.18 17.13 15.87
C GLY A 250 -10.90 16.67 14.61
N GLU A 251 -10.73 17.35 13.48
CA GLU A 251 -11.36 16.98 12.20
C GLU A 251 -10.96 15.56 11.75
N LEU A 252 -9.69 15.22 11.89
CA LEU A 252 -9.18 13.91 11.50
C LEU A 252 -9.68 12.80 12.41
N VAL A 253 -9.79 13.07 13.71
CA VAL A 253 -10.38 12.12 14.67
C VAL A 253 -11.82 11.83 14.28
N GLU A 254 -12.64 12.85 14.05
CA GLU A 254 -14.04 12.68 13.63
C GLU A 254 -14.17 11.89 12.33
N ARG A 255 -13.31 12.20 11.34
CA ARG A 255 -13.27 11.50 10.05
C ARG A 255 -12.90 10.02 10.24
N ASN A 256 -11.85 9.74 11.00
CA ASN A 256 -11.35 8.39 11.19
C ASN A 256 -12.31 7.54 12.03
N LEU A 257 -13.00 8.13 13.01
CA LEU A 257 -14.06 7.46 13.75
C LEU A 257 -15.23 7.09 12.84
N ARG A 258 -15.67 7.98 11.94
CA ARG A 258 -16.72 7.64 10.96
C ARG A 258 -16.32 6.49 10.05
N ILE A 259 -15.06 6.44 9.62
CA ILE A 259 -14.55 5.32 8.82
C ILE A 259 -14.57 4.02 9.62
N LEU A 260 -14.09 4.06 10.86
CA LEU A 260 -14.08 2.92 11.78
C LEU A 260 -15.51 2.40 12.05
N ASP A 261 -16.43 3.31 12.36
CA ASP A 261 -17.80 2.98 12.71
C ASP A 261 -18.61 2.39 11.53
N ALA A 262 -18.14 2.64 10.29
CA ALA A 262 -18.73 2.06 9.07
C ALA A 262 -18.15 0.68 8.70
N LEU A 263 -17.13 0.19 9.40
CA LEU A 263 -16.59 -1.14 9.13
C LEU A 263 -17.52 -2.25 9.62
N ALA A 264 -17.43 -3.42 8.97
CA ALA A 264 -18.04 -4.62 9.53
C ALA A 264 -17.43 -4.93 10.92
N PRO A 265 -18.22 -5.33 11.92
CA PRO A 265 -17.74 -5.60 13.28
C PRO A 265 -16.56 -6.58 13.35
N THR A 266 -16.51 -7.53 12.41
CA THR A 266 -15.47 -8.55 12.33
C THR A 266 -14.21 -8.10 11.56
N ALA A 267 -14.19 -6.86 11.06
CA ALA A 267 -13.06 -6.36 10.28
C ALA A 267 -11.78 -6.29 11.14
N SER A 268 -10.67 -6.72 10.56
CA SER A 268 -9.32 -6.64 11.14
C SER A 268 -8.32 -6.11 10.11
N THR A 269 -7.18 -5.63 10.55
CA THR A 269 -6.13 -5.14 9.65
C THR A 269 -5.37 -6.28 8.98
N SER A 270 -4.72 -6.01 7.85
CA SER A 270 -3.86 -7.00 7.19
C SER A 270 -2.68 -7.40 8.10
N MET A 271 -2.14 -6.44 8.88
CA MET A 271 -1.05 -6.69 9.81
C MET A 271 -1.45 -7.68 10.90
N GLN A 272 -2.64 -7.52 11.51
CA GLN A 272 -3.17 -8.47 12.50
C GLN A 272 -3.30 -9.88 11.92
N ARG A 273 -3.95 -10.00 10.74
CA ARG A 273 -4.13 -11.29 10.08
C ARG A 273 -2.81 -11.99 9.74
N ASP A 274 -1.79 -11.21 9.33
CA ASP A 274 -0.46 -11.76 9.06
C ASP A 274 0.20 -12.27 10.36
N MET A 275 0.10 -11.51 11.45
CA MET A 275 0.63 -11.90 12.78
C MET A 275 -0.10 -13.10 13.39
N GLU A 276 -1.43 -13.14 13.31
CA GLU A 276 -2.26 -14.27 13.74
C GLU A 276 -1.92 -15.56 12.97
N ALA A 277 -1.60 -15.41 11.68
CA ALA A 277 -1.16 -16.52 10.83
C ALA A 277 0.33 -16.90 11.00
N GLY A 278 1.05 -16.29 11.94
CA GLY A 278 2.50 -16.51 12.14
C GLY A 278 3.37 -16.06 10.97
N LYS A 279 2.87 -15.14 10.12
CA LYS A 279 3.61 -14.59 8.97
C LYS A 279 4.37 -13.33 9.36
N GLN A 280 5.40 -13.01 8.58
CA GLN A 280 6.04 -11.71 8.66
C GLN A 280 5.00 -10.59 8.42
N SER A 281 5.05 -9.54 9.23
CA SER A 281 4.08 -8.46 9.24
C SER A 281 4.74 -7.08 9.08
N GLU A 282 3.92 -6.05 8.87
CA GLU A 282 4.38 -4.68 8.64
C GLU A 282 4.49 -3.86 9.95
N VAL A 283 4.75 -4.49 11.09
CA VAL A 283 4.88 -3.84 12.41
C VAL A 283 5.90 -2.70 12.36
N ASP A 284 7.05 -2.93 11.72
CA ASP A 284 8.10 -1.92 11.62
C ASP A 284 7.61 -0.63 10.95
N GLY A 285 6.97 -0.76 9.78
CA GLY A 285 6.50 0.39 9.02
C GLY A 285 5.21 1.02 9.54
N LEU A 286 4.39 0.27 10.29
CA LEU A 286 3.10 0.77 10.77
C LEU A 286 3.12 1.23 12.24
N ILE A 287 4.06 0.74 13.04
CA ILE A 287 4.14 1.09 14.47
C ILE A 287 5.50 1.74 14.79
N TYR A 288 6.61 1.03 14.57
CA TYR A 288 7.92 1.53 15.00
C TYR A 288 8.38 2.75 14.20
N GLN A 289 7.97 2.88 12.95
CA GLN A 289 8.26 4.06 12.12
C GLN A 289 7.70 5.35 12.75
N VAL A 290 6.50 5.31 13.35
CA VAL A 290 5.92 6.51 13.98
C VAL A 290 6.78 6.95 15.16
N VAL A 291 7.28 6.02 15.98
CA VAL A 291 8.18 6.32 17.09
C VAL A 291 9.48 6.93 16.58
N ARG A 292 10.09 6.36 15.52
CA ARG A 292 11.32 6.90 14.91
C ARG A 292 11.14 8.30 14.33
N LEU A 293 10.02 8.54 13.62
CA LEU A 293 9.69 9.87 13.10
C LEU A 293 9.45 10.86 14.25
N ALA A 294 8.75 10.45 15.30
CA ALA A 294 8.51 11.30 16.47
C ALA A 294 9.82 11.71 17.17
N GLU A 295 10.79 10.80 17.27
CA GLU A 295 12.14 11.10 17.78
C GLU A 295 12.88 12.09 16.87
N GLN A 296 12.82 11.88 15.55
CA GLN A 296 13.45 12.76 14.58
C GLN A 296 12.90 14.20 14.63
N TYR A 297 11.60 14.36 14.83
CA TYR A 297 10.92 15.67 14.82
C TYR A 297 10.67 16.24 16.22
N GLY A 298 11.13 15.57 17.29
CA GLY A 298 10.99 16.04 18.66
C GLY A 298 9.54 16.08 19.15
N VAL A 299 8.75 15.08 18.80
CA VAL A 299 7.35 14.94 19.20
C VAL A 299 7.21 13.83 20.23
N ASP A 300 6.40 14.07 21.28
CA ASP A 300 6.06 13.01 22.22
C ASP A 300 4.86 12.20 21.72
N VAL A 301 5.02 10.86 21.69
CA VAL A 301 4.02 9.89 21.22
C VAL A 301 3.86 8.75 22.24
N PRO A 302 3.37 9.05 23.45
CA PRO A 302 3.35 8.08 24.56
C PRO A 302 2.51 6.84 24.26
N GLU A 303 1.38 6.96 23.58
CA GLU A 303 0.54 5.81 23.24
C GLU A 303 1.24 4.91 22.21
N TYR A 304 1.87 5.46 21.16
CA TYR A 304 2.68 4.67 20.23
C TYR A 304 3.88 4.00 20.90
N ARG A 305 4.59 4.69 21.81
CA ARG A 305 5.73 4.10 22.55
C ARG A 305 5.27 2.92 23.41
N LYS A 306 4.20 3.09 24.19
CA LYS A 306 3.59 2.01 24.99
C LYS A 306 3.27 0.78 24.15
N ILE A 307 2.62 0.98 22.99
CA ILE A 307 2.24 -0.11 22.10
C ILE A 307 3.46 -0.74 21.43
N ALA A 308 4.41 0.06 20.96
CA ALA A 308 5.64 -0.41 20.33
C ALA A 308 6.45 -1.32 21.26
N GLU A 309 6.63 -0.93 22.53
CA GLU A 309 7.32 -1.73 23.53
C GLU A 309 6.61 -3.06 23.82
N ALA A 310 5.28 -3.03 23.92
CA ALA A 310 4.50 -4.25 24.18
C ALA A 310 4.55 -5.22 22.99
N VAL A 311 4.41 -4.72 21.76
CA VAL A 311 4.48 -5.53 20.52
C VAL A 311 5.88 -6.11 20.35
N LYS A 312 6.94 -5.35 20.68
CA LYS A 312 8.32 -5.85 20.64
C LYS A 312 8.51 -7.05 21.56
N LYS A 313 8.05 -6.95 22.81
CA LYS A 313 8.11 -8.06 23.79
C LYS A 313 7.34 -9.31 23.30
N GLN A 314 6.20 -9.13 22.61
CA GLN A 314 5.43 -10.24 22.05
C GLN A 314 6.14 -10.96 20.90
N THR A 315 6.97 -10.23 20.13
CA THR A 315 7.72 -10.81 19.01
C THR A 315 9.03 -11.46 19.42
N GLU A 316 9.65 -11.00 20.50
CA GLU A 316 10.89 -11.59 21.07
C GLU A 316 10.64 -12.89 21.87
N ASN A 317 9.40 -13.11 22.32
CA ASN A 317 9.01 -14.29 23.10
C ASN A 317 8.40 -15.44 22.24
N LYS A 318 8.39 -15.29 20.93
CA LYS A 318 7.95 -16.32 19.97
C LYS A 318 9.14 -16.87 19.17
#